data_97a879194a336306812044f17511c32b
#
_entry.id   97a879194a336306812044f17511c32b
#
_cell.length_a   1.000
_cell.length_b   1.000
_cell.length_c   1.000
_cell.angle_alpha   90.00
_cell.angle_beta   90.00
_cell.angle_gamma   90.00
#
_symmetry.space_group_name_H-M   'P 1'
#
loop_
_entity.id
_entity.type
_entity.pdbx_description
1 polymer ?
#
loop_
_entity_poly.entity_id
_entity_poly.type
_entity_poly.pdbx_seq_one_letter_code
_entity_poly.pdbx_strand_id
1 'polypeptide(L)'
;MLKPNGYRQFNTAYIEIPKKQGKSELAAAVALLLLCGDGEERAEVYGCAADRNQAKIVFDVAVDMVRFCPALSKRVKILESQKKITYLPTNSSYQVLSADVANKHGFNTHGVIFDELHTQPNRKLFDVMLQGSGDARMQPLYFLITTAGNDTNSICYEVHQKAIDIAEGRKVDPTFYSVIYGAAEDEDWTDPRSGRRQTPLSVSRWALIRSKRPVNPPSRIPARRTLSGSSG
;
A
#
# COMPACT_ATOMS: atom_id res chain seq x y z
N MET A 1 -9.45 14.06 0.24
CA MET A 1 -10.44 15.08 -0.21
C MET A 1 -11.46 14.42 -1.12
N LEU A 2 -12.71 14.84 -1.00
CA LEU A 2 -13.81 14.40 -1.88
C LEU A 2 -14.30 15.60 -2.69
N LYS A 3 -14.80 15.32 -3.90
CA LYS A 3 -15.51 16.27 -4.74
C LYS A 3 -16.92 16.51 -4.18
N PRO A 4 -17.64 17.56 -4.60
CA PRO A 4 -19.02 17.82 -4.16
C PRO A 4 -19.99 16.65 -4.41
N ASN A 5 -19.72 15.81 -5.41
CA ASN A 5 -20.50 14.61 -5.74
C ASN A 5 -20.15 13.38 -4.86
N GLY A 6 -19.30 13.52 -3.84
CA GLY A 6 -18.88 12.45 -2.95
C GLY A 6 -17.76 11.57 -3.47
N TYR A 7 -17.34 11.71 -4.72
CA TYR A 7 -16.22 10.95 -5.27
C TYR A 7 -14.86 11.52 -4.85
N ARG A 8 -13.81 10.67 -4.88
CA ARG A 8 -12.45 11.12 -4.57
C ARG A 8 -11.97 12.17 -5.58
N GLN A 9 -11.25 13.16 -5.08
CA GLN A 9 -10.66 14.20 -5.91
C GLN A 9 -9.47 13.67 -6.70
N PHE A 10 -8.63 12.84 -6.05
CA PHE A 10 -7.39 12.34 -6.64
C PHE A 10 -7.60 10.91 -7.16
N ASN A 11 -7.22 10.67 -8.40
CA ASN A 11 -7.16 9.34 -8.99
C ASN A 11 -5.73 8.78 -9.02
N THR A 12 -4.73 9.62 -8.80
CA THR A 12 -3.33 9.22 -8.68
C THR A 12 -2.74 9.77 -7.39
N ALA A 13 -2.07 8.93 -6.62
CA ALA A 13 -1.31 9.32 -5.45
C ALA A 13 0.13 8.82 -5.59
N TYR A 14 1.09 9.74 -5.65
CA TYR A 14 2.52 9.46 -5.68
C TYR A 14 3.16 9.77 -4.34
N ILE A 15 3.73 8.74 -3.71
CA ILE A 15 4.34 8.84 -2.39
C ILE A 15 5.80 8.40 -2.48
N GLU A 16 6.71 9.34 -2.35
CA GLU A 16 8.14 9.06 -2.29
C GLU A 16 8.64 9.27 -0.86
N ILE A 17 9.09 8.18 -0.24
CA ILE A 17 9.57 8.19 1.15
C ILE A 17 10.79 7.28 1.30
N PRO A 18 11.71 7.59 2.22
CA PRO A 18 12.90 6.78 2.46
C PRO A 18 12.61 5.34 2.85
N LYS A 19 13.63 4.49 2.78
CA LYS A 19 13.55 3.09 3.22
C LYS A 19 13.16 3.00 4.70
N LYS A 20 12.50 1.89 5.08
CA LYS A 20 12.12 1.55 6.47
C LYS A 20 11.11 2.53 7.11
N GLN A 21 10.30 3.20 6.30
CA GLN A 21 9.24 4.13 6.75
C GLN A 21 7.82 3.54 6.64
N GLY A 22 7.68 2.21 6.63
CA GLY A 22 6.37 1.56 6.61
C GLY A 22 5.64 1.63 5.27
N LYS A 23 6.37 1.65 4.14
CA LYS A 23 5.77 1.70 2.80
C LYS A 23 4.84 0.53 2.53
N SER A 24 5.31 -0.69 2.79
CA SER A 24 4.54 -1.90 2.50
C SER A 24 3.29 -2.02 3.38
N GLU A 25 3.35 -1.55 4.64
CA GLU A 25 2.19 -1.47 5.52
C GLU A 25 1.16 -0.46 5.00
N LEU A 26 1.62 0.71 4.54
CA LEU A 26 0.74 1.71 3.95
C LEU A 26 0.11 1.20 2.65
N ALA A 27 0.91 0.59 1.77
CA ALA A 27 0.45 -0.01 0.52
C ALA A 27 -0.62 -1.11 0.76
N ALA A 28 -0.40 -1.99 1.74
CA ALA A 28 -1.34 -3.04 2.13
C ALA A 28 -2.64 -2.45 2.70
N ALA A 29 -2.55 -1.43 3.55
CA ALA A 29 -3.73 -0.75 4.10
C ALA A 29 -4.57 -0.08 3.00
N VAL A 30 -3.93 0.58 2.02
CA VAL A 30 -4.63 1.18 0.87
C VAL A 30 -5.26 0.10 0.00
N ALA A 31 -4.57 -1.03 -0.26
CA ALA A 31 -5.14 -2.15 -0.99
C ALA A 31 -6.42 -2.69 -0.32
N LEU A 32 -6.40 -2.87 1.00
CA LEU A 32 -7.56 -3.33 1.76
C LEU A 32 -8.68 -2.29 1.82
N LEU A 33 -8.36 -1.01 1.89
CA LEU A 33 -9.35 0.07 1.81
C LEU A 33 -10.10 0.03 0.47
N LEU A 34 -9.38 -0.07 -0.65
CA LEU A 34 -9.96 -0.16 -1.99
C LEU A 34 -10.75 -1.45 -2.19
N LEU A 35 -10.33 -2.55 -1.55
CA LEU A 35 -10.99 -3.83 -1.63
C LEU A 35 -12.30 -3.88 -0.84
N CYS A 36 -12.30 -3.35 0.41
CA CYS A 36 -13.34 -3.62 1.39
C CYS A 36 -14.11 -2.37 1.84
N GLY A 37 -13.49 -1.18 1.74
CA GLY A 37 -13.99 0.05 2.33
C GLY A 37 -14.57 1.05 1.35
N ASP A 38 -14.29 0.90 0.08
CA ASP A 38 -14.64 1.88 -0.96
C ASP A 38 -16.07 1.72 -1.48
N GLY A 39 -16.73 0.59 -1.14
CA GLY A 39 -18.13 0.34 -1.54
C GLY A 39 -18.31 -0.01 -3.02
N GLU A 40 -17.24 -0.20 -3.77
CA GLU A 40 -17.31 -0.54 -5.19
C GLU A 40 -17.63 -2.01 -5.38
N GLU A 41 -18.68 -2.30 -6.18
CA GLU A 41 -19.07 -3.65 -6.54
C GLU A 41 -18.07 -4.26 -7.53
N ARG A 42 -17.67 -5.52 -7.26
CA ARG A 42 -16.71 -6.26 -8.09
C ARG A 42 -15.43 -5.47 -8.38
N ALA A 43 -14.93 -4.77 -7.36
CA ALA A 43 -13.69 -4.01 -7.49
C ALA A 43 -12.51 -4.96 -7.79
N GLU A 44 -11.75 -4.62 -8.80
CA GLU A 44 -10.49 -5.28 -9.12
C GLU A 44 -9.35 -4.39 -8.64
N VAL A 45 -8.65 -4.86 -7.58
CA VAL A 45 -7.50 -4.17 -6.99
C VAL A 45 -6.24 -4.98 -7.29
N TYR A 46 -5.21 -4.34 -7.80
CA TYR A 46 -3.97 -4.99 -8.21
C TYR A 46 -2.76 -4.44 -7.47
N GLY A 47 -1.98 -5.34 -6.85
CA GLY A 47 -0.66 -5.03 -6.34
C GLY A 47 0.39 -5.35 -7.40
N CYS A 48 1.11 -4.34 -7.88
CA CYS A 48 2.09 -4.44 -8.94
C CYS A 48 3.50 -4.24 -8.39
N ALA A 49 4.42 -5.14 -8.70
CA ALA A 49 5.83 -5.02 -8.40
C ALA A 49 6.69 -5.55 -9.55
N ALA A 50 7.99 -5.27 -9.51
CA ALA A 50 8.93 -5.72 -10.55
C ALA A 50 9.02 -7.25 -10.62
N ASP A 51 8.98 -7.91 -9.48
CA ASP A 51 9.02 -9.35 -9.37
C ASP A 51 7.99 -9.90 -8.36
N ARG A 52 7.77 -11.23 -8.41
CA ARG A 52 6.79 -11.92 -7.55
C ARG A 52 7.14 -11.90 -6.07
N ASN A 53 8.42 -11.79 -5.71
CA ASN A 53 8.83 -11.82 -4.31
C ASN A 53 8.57 -10.47 -3.65
N GLN A 54 8.85 -9.36 -4.35
CA GLN A 54 8.48 -8.02 -3.88
C GLN A 54 6.96 -7.87 -3.76
N ALA A 55 6.24 -8.30 -4.79
CA ALA A 55 4.78 -8.29 -4.76
C ALA A 55 4.19 -9.12 -3.60
N LYS A 56 4.88 -10.20 -3.18
CA LYS A 56 4.49 -11.02 -2.03
C LYS A 56 4.54 -10.24 -0.71
N ILE A 57 5.47 -9.32 -0.53
CA ILE A 57 5.66 -8.59 0.74
C ILE A 57 4.38 -7.82 1.11
N VAL A 58 3.85 -7.02 0.21
CA VAL A 58 2.61 -6.24 0.44
C VAL A 58 1.42 -7.16 0.63
N PHE A 59 1.36 -8.28 -0.11
CA PHE A 59 0.31 -9.28 0.03
C PHE A 59 0.32 -9.93 1.41
N ASP A 60 1.48 -10.38 1.90
CA ASP A 60 1.60 -11.02 3.21
C ASP A 60 1.20 -10.05 4.33
N VAL A 61 1.62 -8.78 4.25
CA VAL A 61 1.19 -7.73 5.20
C VAL A 61 -0.33 -7.54 5.16
N ALA A 62 -0.94 -7.52 3.98
CA ALA A 62 -2.40 -7.41 3.85
C ALA A 62 -3.11 -8.63 4.46
N VAL A 63 -2.59 -9.83 4.25
CA VAL A 63 -3.09 -11.08 4.87
C VAL A 63 -3.02 -10.99 6.38
N ASP A 64 -1.91 -10.53 6.94
CA ASP A 64 -1.75 -10.38 8.39
C ASP A 64 -2.72 -9.34 8.96
N MET A 65 -2.91 -8.20 8.29
CA MET A 65 -3.91 -7.20 8.69
C MET A 65 -5.32 -7.80 8.72
N VAL A 66 -5.68 -8.60 7.73
CA VAL A 66 -6.98 -9.30 7.69
C VAL A 66 -7.09 -10.29 8.86
N ARG A 67 -6.07 -11.09 9.12
CA ARG A 67 -6.05 -12.09 10.21
C ARG A 67 -6.16 -11.44 11.59
N PHE A 68 -5.53 -10.30 11.79
CA PHE A 68 -5.61 -9.54 13.04
C PHE A 68 -6.93 -8.80 13.26
N CYS A 69 -7.81 -8.73 12.23
CA CYS A 69 -9.10 -8.08 12.31
C CYS A 69 -10.24 -9.11 12.18
N PRO A 70 -10.85 -9.60 13.29
CA PRO A 70 -11.90 -10.63 13.24
C PRO A 70 -13.12 -10.25 12.40
N ALA A 71 -13.47 -8.95 12.36
CA ALA A 71 -14.60 -8.46 11.56
C ALA A 71 -14.32 -8.58 10.06
N LEU A 72 -13.07 -8.34 9.64
CA LEU A 72 -12.64 -8.44 8.24
C LEU A 72 -12.40 -9.89 7.85
N SER A 73 -11.76 -10.68 8.72
CA SER A 73 -11.43 -12.09 8.50
C SER A 73 -12.67 -12.95 8.17
N LYS A 74 -13.84 -12.63 8.77
CA LYS A 74 -15.10 -13.31 8.49
C LYS A 74 -15.70 -13.00 7.12
N ARG A 75 -15.25 -11.93 6.45
CA ARG A 75 -15.84 -11.42 5.21
C ARG A 75 -14.95 -11.63 4.00
N VAL A 76 -13.72 -12.11 4.19
CA VAL A 76 -12.78 -12.32 3.10
C VAL A 76 -12.37 -13.77 2.97
N LYS A 77 -12.07 -14.19 1.74
CA LYS A 77 -11.43 -15.46 1.42
C LYS A 77 -10.02 -15.19 0.92
N ILE A 78 -9.02 -15.82 1.57
CA ILE A 78 -7.61 -15.72 1.21
C ILE A 78 -7.21 -16.95 0.42
N LEU A 79 -6.64 -16.76 -0.76
CA LEU A 79 -6.09 -17.78 -1.63
C LEU A 79 -4.57 -17.55 -1.79
N GLU A 80 -3.80 -18.05 -0.83
CA GLU A 80 -2.34 -17.78 -0.73
C GLU A 80 -1.57 -18.27 -1.94
N SER A 81 -1.93 -19.42 -2.52
CA SER A 81 -1.29 -19.96 -3.73
C SER A 81 -1.46 -19.06 -4.95
N GLN A 82 -2.57 -18.34 -5.01
CA GLN A 82 -2.87 -17.39 -6.08
C GLN A 82 -2.50 -15.94 -5.74
N LYS A 83 -2.04 -15.70 -4.51
CA LYS A 83 -1.82 -14.36 -3.95
C LYS A 83 -3.04 -13.45 -4.18
N LYS A 84 -4.21 -13.96 -3.79
CA LYS A 84 -5.49 -13.31 -3.99
C LYS A 84 -6.28 -13.26 -2.70
N ILE A 85 -6.87 -12.09 -2.41
CA ILE A 85 -7.86 -11.88 -1.34
C ILE A 85 -9.17 -11.51 -2.01
N THR A 86 -10.24 -12.19 -1.66
CA THR A 86 -11.59 -11.89 -2.18
C THR A 86 -12.47 -11.39 -1.05
N TYR A 87 -13.07 -10.22 -1.22
CA TYR A 87 -14.06 -9.68 -0.30
C TYR A 87 -15.45 -10.12 -0.75
N LEU A 88 -16.08 -10.98 0.06
CA LEU A 88 -17.30 -11.69 -0.32
C LEU A 88 -18.53 -10.78 -0.48
N PRO A 89 -18.75 -9.73 0.37
CA PRO A 89 -19.95 -8.93 0.27
C PRO A 89 -20.16 -8.23 -1.08
N THR A 90 -19.07 -7.75 -1.72
CA THR A 90 -19.13 -7.07 -3.01
C THR A 90 -18.53 -7.88 -4.15
N ASN A 91 -18.11 -9.13 -3.88
CA ASN A 91 -17.39 -9.98 -4.82
C ASN A 91 -16.15 -9.29 -5.43
N SER A 92 -15.48 -8.45 -4.63
CA SER A 92 -14.28 -7.70 -5.02
C SER A 92 -13.03 -8.52 -4.77
N SER A 93 -11.94 -8.24 -5.49
CA SER A 93 -10.69 -8.99 -5.34
C SER A 93 -9.46 -8.09 -5.33
N TYR A 94 -8.51 -8.43 -4.46
CA TYR A 94 -7.13 -7.94 -4.51
C TYR A 94 -6.22 -9.07 -4.98
N GLN A 95 -5.45 -8.84 -6.02
CA GLN A 95 -4.54 -9.83 -6.60
C GLN A 95 -3.20 -9.19 -6.94
N VAL A 96 -2.13 -9.97 -6.72
CA VAL A 96 -0.77 -9.55 -7.04
C VAL A 96 -0.42 -9.90 -8.48
N LEU A 97 0.17 -8.91 -9.18
CA LEU A 97 0.71 -9.06 -10.53
C LEU A 97 2.22 -8.76 -10.54
N SER A 98 2.95 -9.49 -11.35
CA SER A 98 4.35 -9.19 -11.68
C SER A 98 4.48 -8.71 -13.12
N ALA A 99 5.63 -8.12 -13.47
CA ALA A 99 5.88 -7.56 -14.79
C ALA A 99 5.65 -8.55 -15.96
N ASP A 100 5.74 -9.87 -15.71
CA ASP A 100 5.48 -10.92 -16.69
C ASP A 100 4.03 -10.95 -17.21
N VAL A 101 3.10 -10.31 -16.48
CA VAL A 101 1.66 -10.29 -16.81
C VAL A 101 1.27 -9.12 -17.71
N ALA A 102 2.22 -8.24 -18.03
CA ALA A 102 1.99 -7.04 -18.85
C ALA A 102 1.38 -7.29 -20.25
N ASN A 103 1.32 -8.53 -20.71
CA ASN A 103 0.72 -8.90 -21.99
C ASN A 103 -0.77 -9.28 -21.89
N LYS A 104 -1.38 -9.25 -20.70
CA LYS A 104 -2.80 -9.53 -20.53
C LYS A 104 -3.60 -8.24 -20.69
N HIS A 105 -4.60 -8.27 -21.54
CA HIS A 105 -5.58 -7.18 -21.73
C HIS A 105 -6.89 -7.53 -21.02
N GLY A 106 -7.70 -6.52 -20.74
CA GLY A 106 -9.07 -6.69 -20.19
C GLY A 106 -9.16 -6.56 -18.68
N PHE A 107 -8.25 -5.84 -18.04
CA PHE A 107 -8.39 -5.46 -16.64
C PHE A 107 -9.50 -4.41 -16.47
N ASN A 108 -10.33 -4.58 -15.44
CA ASN A 108 -11.33 -3.59 -15.02
C ASN A 108 -10.89 -2.98 -13.69
N THR A 109 -9.84 -2.19 -13.75
CA THR A 109 -9.05 -1.75 -12.62
C THR A 109 -9.78 -0.70 -11.78
N HIS A 110 -10.10 -1.03 -10.51
CA HIS A 110 -10.57 -0.07 -9.52
C HIS A 110 -9.41 0.51 -8.68
N GLY A 111 -8.41 -0.29 -8.42
CA GLY A 111 -7.23 0.15 -7.68
C GLY A 111 -5.94 -0.51 -8.17
N VAL A 112 -4.88 0.26 -8.24
CA VAL A 112 -3.53 -0.24 -8.52
C VAL A 112 -2.58 0.27 -7.47
N ILE A 113 -1.82 -0.64 -6.87
CA ILE A 113 -0.76 -0.32 -5.95
C ILE A 113 0.56 -0.71 -6.59
N PHE A 114 1.40 0.26 -6.93
CA PHE A 114 2.78 0.04 -7.30
C PHE A 114 3.67 0.23 -6.08
N ASP A 115 4.21 -0.87 -5.55
CA ASP A 115 5.24 -0.82 -4.53
C ASP A 115 6.61 -0.82 -5.18
N GLU A 116 7.50 0.08 -4.71
CA GLU A 116 8.84 0.29 -5.23
C GLU A 116 8.85 0.56 -6.76
N LEU A 117 8.10 1.59 -7.18
CA LEU A 117 7.95 1.96 -8.60
C LEU A 117 9.29 2.10 -9.34
N HIS A 118 10.36 2.54 -8.64
CA HIS A 118 11.71 2.68 -9.20
C HIS A 118 12.34 1.36 -9.68
N THR A 119 11.83 0.21 -9.23
CA THR A 119 12.35 -1.10 -9.62
C THR A 119 11.69 -1.67 -10.88
N GLN A 120 10.66 -1.01 -11.42
CA GLN A 120 9.97 -1.49 -12.62
C GLN A 120 10.94 -1.56 -13.81
N PRO A 121 11.06 -2.72 -14.47
CA PRO A 121 12.04 -2.90 -15.55
C PRO A 121 11.71 -2.10 -16.81
N ASN A 122 10.44 -1.76 -17.00
CA ASN A 122 9.94 -0.93 -18.09
C ASN A 122 8.53 -0.42 -17.77
N ARG A 123 8.00 0.45 -18.64
CA ARG A 123 6.69 1.08 -18.46
C ARG A 123 5.48 0.21 -18.81
N LYS A 124 5.67 -0.97 -19.42
CA LYS A 124 4.56 -1.78 -19.98
C LYS A 124 3.47 -2.12 -18.96
N LEU A 125 3.85 -2.64 -17.79
CA LEU A 125 2.87 -2.97 -16.75
C LEU A 125 2.16 -1.71 -16.25
N PHE A 126 2.89 -0.61 -16.08
CA PHE A 126 2.33 0.67 -15.66
C PHE A 126 1.28 1.17 -16.64
N ASP A 127 1.60 1.21 -17.94
CA ASP A 127 0.70 1.67 -19.00
C ASP A 127 -0.57 0.79 -19.10
N VAL A 128 -0.41 -0.54 -19.05
CA VAL A 128 -1.53 -1.48 -19.08
C VAL A 128 -2.47 -1.28 -17.89
N MET A 129 -1.92 -1.06 -16.69
CA MET A 129 -2.71 -0.86 -15.49
C MET A 129 -3.45 0.50 -15.51
N LEU A 130 -2.82 1.56 -16.01
CA LEU A 130 -3.46 2.87 -16.14
C LEU A 130 -4.60 2.86 -17.17
N GLN A 131 -4.43 2.11 -18.26
CA GLN A 131 -5.47 1.94 -19.28
C GLN A 131 -6.60 1.02 -18.83
N GLY A 132 -6.34 0.15 -17.84
CA GLY A 132 -7.26 -0.90 -17.41
C GLY A 132 -8.54 -0.41 -16.72
N SER A 133 -8.59 0.84 -16.21
CA SER A 133 -9.80 1.38 -15.61
C SER A 133 -10.82 1.86 -16.66
N GLY A 134 -10.33 2.37 -17.81
CA GLY A 134 -11.20 2.97 -18.84
C GLY A 134 -12.25 3.90 -18.24
N ASP A 135 -13.43 3.96 -18.87
CA ASP A 135 -14.59 4.70 -18.37
C ASP A 135 -15.49 3.86 -17.45
N ALA A 136 -15.12 2.60 -17.20
CA ALA A 136 -15.94 1.66 -16.44
C ALA A 136 -15.95 1.92 -14.92
N ARG A 137 -14.95 2.63 -14.40
CA ARG A 137 -14.81 2.93 -12.96
C ARG A 137 -14.92 4.43 -12.69
N MET A 138 -15.83 4.79 -11.80
CA MET A 138 -16.11 6.19 -11.47
C MET A 138 -15.01 6.85 -10.66
N GLN A 139 -14.26 6.08 -9.86
CA GLN A 139 -13.23 6.60 -8.96
C GLN A 139 -12.04 5.64 -8.80
N PRO A 140 -11.36 5.27 -9.88
CA PRO A 140 -10.16 4.44 -9.78
C PRO A 140 -9.07 5.16 -8.98
N LEU A 141 -8.18 4.39 -8.32
CA LEU A 141 -7.01 4.95 -7.63
C LEU A 141 -5.74 4.22 -8.06
N TYR A 142 -4.78 4.99 -8.53
CA TYR A 142 -3.42 4.57 -8.80
C TYR A 142 -2.54 5.05 -7.65
N PHE A 143 -2.15 4.13 -6.77
CA PHE A 143 -1.31 4.41 -5.61
C PHE A 143 0.13 3.97 -5.90
N LEU A 144 1.00 4.95 -6.09
CA LEU A 144 2.39 4.77 -6.48
C LEU A 144 3.27 5.08 -5.27
N ILE A 145 3.92 4.07 -4.69
CA ILE A 145 4.78 4.26 -3.53
C ILE A 145 6.18 3.76 -3.83
N THR A 146 7.18 4.57 -3.48
CA THR A 146 8.57 4.29 -3.86
C THR A 146 9.57 4.94 -2.91
N THR A 147 10.82 4.54 -3.03
CA THR A 147 11.98 5.35 -2.64
C THR A 147 12.47 6.13 -3.85
N ALA A 148 13.30 7.15 -3.63
CA ALA A 148 14.01 7.82 -4.71
C ALA A 148 14.78 6.81 -5.58
N GLY A 149 14.60 6.92 -6.88
CA GLY A 149 15.35 6.15 -7.88
C GLY A 149 16.50 6.98 -8.45
N ASN A 150 17.46 6.30 -9.07
CA ASN A 150 18.62 6.93 -9.74
C ASN A 150 18.59 6.79 -11.27
N ASP A 151 17.61 6.07 -11.82
CA ASP A 151 17.45 5.90 -13.28
C ASP A 151 16.54 6.98 -13.84
N THR A 152 17.12 7.92 -14.55
CA THR A 152 16.42 9.04 -15.20
C THR A 152 15.61 8.65 -16.43
N ASN A 153 15.74 7.42 -16.93
CA ASN A 153 14.96 6.91 -18.05
C ASN A 153 13.78 6.03 -17.59
N SER A 154 13.56 5.92 -16.27
CA SER A 154 12.50 5.08 -15.71
C SER A 154 11.16 5.80 -15.66
N ILE A 155 10.08 5.02 -15.63
CA ILE A 155 8.73 5.56 -15.38
C ILE A 155 8.63 6.23 -13.99
N CYS A 156 9.42 5.77 -13.02
CA CYS A 156 9.50 6.40 -11.71
C CYS A 156 9.99 7.84 -11.81
N TYR A 157 11.02 8.08 -12.62
CA TYR A 157 11.54 9.43 -12.84
C TYR A 157 10.55 10.33 -13.57
N GLU A 158 9.83 9.83 -14.59
CA GLU A 158 8.76 10.60 -15.25
C GLU A 158 7.69 11.07 -14.25
N VAL A 159 7.24 10.17 -13.35
CA VAL A 159 6.23 10.48 -12.34
C VAL A 159 6.79 11.43 -11.29
N HIS A 160 8.05 11.25 -10.87
CA HIS A 160 8.76 12.15 -9.97
C HIS A 160 8.82 13.57 -10.55
N GLN A 161 9.25 13.72 -11.81
CA GLN A 161 9.31 15.03 -12.48
C GLN A 161 7.92 15.67 -12.58
N LYS A 162 6.88 14.89 -12.91
CA LYS A 162 5.49 15.39 -12.88
C LYS A 162 5.14 15.91 -11.49
N ALA A 163 5.52 15.20 -10.43
CA ALA A 163 5.23 15.62 -9.06
C ALA A 163 5.93 16.93 -8.68
N ILE A 164 7.22 17.08 -9.06
CA ILE A 164 7.98 18.33 -8.89
C ILE A 164 7.35 19.47 -9.69
N ASP A 165 7.03 19.26 -10.97
CA ASP A 165 6.41 20.28 -11.83
C ASP A 165 5.09 20.81 -11.25
N ILE A 166 4.29 19.92 -10.64
CA ILE A 166 3.04 20.31 -9.98
C ILE A 166 3.31 21.08 -8.68
N ALA A 167 4.26 20.61 -7.88
CA ALA A 167 4.63 21.27 -6.61
C ALA A 167 5.17 22.69 -6.84
N GLU A 168 5.91 22.90 -7.91
CA GLU A 168 6.49 24.20 -8.30
C GLU A 168 5.53 25.06 -9.17
N GLY A 169 4.33 24.57 -9.45
CA GLY A 169 3.34 25.30 -10.23
C GLY A 169 3.60 25.37 -11.75
N ARG A 170 4.54 24.56 -12.26
CA ARG A 170 4.81 24.45 -13.71
C ARG A 170 3.74 23.65 -14.45
N LYS A 171 3.05 22.72 -13.74
CA LYS A 171 1.93 21.94 -14.25
C LYS A 171 0.75 22.00 -13.30
N VAL A 172 -0.46 21.85 -13.82
CA VAL A 172 -1.69 21.78 -13.05
C VAL A 172 -2.36 20.45 -13.36
N ASP A 173 -2.51 19.60 -12.34
CA ASP A 173 -3.31 18.38 -12.42
C ASP A 173 -4.06 18.21 -11.09
N PRO A 174 -5.35 18.62 -11.03
CA PRO A 174 -6.15 18.59 -9.81
C PRO A 174 -6.48 17.15 -9.35
N THR A 175 -6.20 16.15 -10.19
CA THR A 175 -6.45 14.73 -9.90
C THR A 175 -5.21 13.98 -9.41
N PHE A 176 -4.07 14.63 -9.42
CA PHE A 176 -2.79 14.08 -9.01
C PHE A 176 -2.40 14.61 -7.61
N TYR A 177 -2.18 13.70 -6.68
CA TYR A 177 -1.66 14.00 -5.34
C TYR A 177 -0.24 13.49 -5.22
N SER A 178 0.68 14.32 -4.72
CA SER A 178 2.05 13.89 -4.50
C SER A 178 2.58 14.31 -3.13
N VAL A 179 3.40 13.44 -2.55
CA VAL A 179 4.19 13.72 -1.36
C VAL A 179 5.59 13.16 -1.57
N ILE A 180 6.59 14.02 -1.45
CA ILE A 180 8.00 13.65 -1.59
C ILE A 180 8.70 14.01 -0.28
N TYR A 181 9.28 13.00 0.36
CA TYR A 181 10.16 13.14 1.52
C TYR A 181 11.57 12.81 1.10
N GLY A 182 12.36 13.83 0.84
CA GLY A 182 13.75 13.73 0.43
C GLY A 182 14.53 14.96 0.86
N ALA A 183 15.87 14.90 0.79
CA ALA A 183 16.72 16.05 0.88
C ALA A 183 16.68 16.82 -0.45
N ALA A 184 16.77 18.15 -0.41
CA ALA A 184 17.13 18.92 -1.58
C ALA A 184 18.59 18.61 -1.98
N GLU A 185 18.94 18.76 -3.26
CA GLU A 185 20.30 18.44 -3.75
C GLU A 185 21.40 19.27 -3.06
N ASP A 186 21.05 20.47 -2.62
CA ASP A 186 21.93 21.41 -1.93
C ASP A 186 21.82 21.36 -0.39
N GLU A 187 21.00 20.44 0.15
CA GLU A 187 20.76 20.34 1.59
C GLU A 187 21.91 19.61 2.30
N ASP A 188 22.43 20.22 3.37
CA ASP A 188 23.45 19.59 4.21
C ASP A 188 22.88 18.35 4.91
N TRP A 189 23.26 17.16 4.45
CA TRP A 189 22.83 15.88 5.00
C TRP A 189 23.36 15.63 6.42
N THR A 190 24.35 16.40 6.88
CA THR A 190 24.90 16.31 8.24
C THR A 190 24.09 17.13 9.26
N ASP A 191 23.22 18.04 8.80
CA ASP A 191 22.32 18.79 9.69
C ASP A 191 21.21 17.86 10.23
N PRO A 192 21.09 17.67 11.55
CA PRO A 192 20.02 16.86 12.15
C PRO A 192 18.60 17.33 11.79
N ARG A 193 18.43 18.60 11.41
CA ARG A 193 17.14 19.14 10.97
C ARG A 193 16.74 18.65 9.58
N SER A 194 17.70 18.45 8.70
CA SER A 194 17.50 17.88 7.38
C SER A 194 16.98 16.45 7.48
N GLY A 195 17.57 15.62 8.32
CA GLY A 195 17.10 14.26 8.58
C GLY A 195 15.66 14.16 9.11
N ARG A 196 15.18 15.15 9.90
CA ARG A 196 13.81 15.19 10.41
C ARG A 196 12.77 15.52 9.34
N ARG A 197 13.13 16.33 8.34
CA ARG A 197 12.24 16.65 7.20
C ARG A 197 12.13 15.50 6.21
N GLN A 198 13.18 14.69 6.13
CA GLN A 198 13.25 13.54 5.22
C GLN A 198 12.47 12.32 5.73
N THR A 199 12.15 12.22 7.01
CA THR A 199 11.49 11.06 7.60
C THR A 199 10.09 11.42 8.13
N PRO A 200 9.00 10.93 7.50
CA PRO A 200 7.63 11.21 7.94
C PRO A 200 7.32 10.64 9.33
N LEU A 201 8.06 9.63 9.74
CA LEU A 201 7.92 8.96 11.01
C LEU A 201 9.21 9.11 11.81
N SER A 202 9.33 10.16 12.60
CA SER A 202 10.44 10.26 13.56
C SER A 202 10.36 9.09 14.54
N VAL A 203 11.51 8.52 14.91
CA VAL A 203 11.64 7.37 15.81
C VAL A 203 10.82 7.54 17.11
N SER A 204 10.63 8.78 17.58
CA SER A 204 9.81 9.12 18.73
C SER A 204 8.30 8.81 18.55
N ARG A 205 7.76 8.91 17.35
CA ARG A 205 6.35 8.56 17.09
C ARG A 205 6.10 7.05 17.05
N TRP A 206 7.04 6.29 16.51
CA TRP A 206 6.99 4.82 16.55
C TRP A 206 7.07 4.25 17.96
N ALA A 207 7.89 4.83 18.83
CA ALA A 207 7.97 4.45 20.23
C ALA A 207 6.64 4.68 20.95
N LEU A 208 5.95 5.80 20.66
CA LEU A 208 4.63 6.14 21.24
C LEU A 208 3.51 5.20 20.74
N ILE A 209 3.56 4.75 19.50
CA ILE A 209 2.57 3.80 18.96
C ILE A 209 2.80 2.39 19.52
N ARG A 210 4.06 1.96 19.71
CA ARG A 210 4.38 0.70 20.36
C ARG A 210 4.03 0.67 21.85
N SER A 211 4.19 1.77 22.58
CA SER A 211 3.88 1.84 24.00
C SER A 211 2.38 1.82 24.31
N LYS A 212 1.52 2.08 23.33
CA LYS A 212 0.06 2.04 23.46
C LYS A 212 -0.59 0.71 23.09
N ARG A 213 0.18 -0.32 22.75
CA ARG A 213 -0.39 -1.67 22.63
C ARG A 213 -0.67 -2.21 24.03
N PRO A 214 -1.91 -2.57 24.37
CA PRO A 214 -2.20 -3.23 25.63
C PRO A 214 -1.43 -4.56 25.63
N VAL A 215 -0.49 -4.68 26.56
CA VAL A 215 0.14 -5.97 26.87
C VAL A 215 -0.96 -6.78 27.54
N ASN A 216 -1.59 -7.70 26.84
CA ASN A 216 -2.44 -8.68 27.48
C ASN A 216 -1.57 -9.44 28.51
N PRO A 217 -1.94 -9.44 29.78
CA PRO A 217 -1.21 -10.22 30.76
C PRO A 217 -1.30 -11.70 30.37
N PRO A 218 -0.23 -12.49 30.55
CA PRO A 218 -0.27 -13.90 30.25
C PRO A 218 -1.41 -14.55 31.02
N SER A 219 -2.27 -15.28 30.31
CA SER A 219 -3.34 -16.06 30.91
C SER A 219 -2.76 -16.95 31.99
N ARG A 220 -3.22 -16.80 33.23
CA ARG A 220 -2.85 -17.65 34.35
C ARG A 220 -3.22 -19.09 33.97
N ILE A 221 -2.21 -19.95 33.84
CA ILE A 221 -2.39 -21.38 33.75
C ILE A 221 -3.01 -21.82 35.07
N PRO A 222 -4.18 -22.48 35.10
CA PRO A 222 -4.74 -22.97 36.34
C PRO A 222 -3.80 -24.04 36.93
N ALA A 223 -3.43 -23.87 38.20
CA ALA A 223 -2.60 -24.81 38.93
C ALA A 223 -3.26 -26.19 38.93
N ARG A 224 -2.53 -27.21 38.50
CA ARG A 224 -2.91 -28.63 38.62
C ARG A 224 -3.20 -28.95 40.09
N ARG A 225 -4.44 -29.29 40.38
CA ARG A 225 -4.79 -29.92 41.69
C ARG A 225 -4.10 -31.27 41.77
N THR A 226 -3.13 -31.37 42.67
CA THR A 226 -2.61 -32.64 43.13
C THR A 226 -3.68 -33.33 43.97
N LEU A 227 -4.21 -34.44 43.47
CA LEU A 227 -5.00 -35.35 44.24
C LEU A 227 -4.01 -36.15 45.12
N SER A 228 -3.98 -35.83 46.41
CA SER A 228 -3.37 -36.67 47.43
C SER A 228 -4.27 -37.86 47.66
N GLY A 229 -3.83 -39.05 47.24
CA GLY A 229 -4.41 -40.30 47.68
C GLY A 229 -4.11 -40.54 49.14
N SER A 230 -5.14 -40.75 49.94
CA SER A 230 -5.04 -41.37 51.25
C SER A 230 -5.46 -42.80 51.12
N SER A 231 -4.50 -43.68 51.36
CA SER A 231 -4.74 -45.08 51.66
C SER A 231 -5.44 -45.23 53.04
N GLY A 232 -6.40 -46.11 53.15
CA GLY A 232 -7.03 -46.64 54.31
C GLY A 232 -7.82 -47.84 53.91
#